data_78ef71356c8f43ae8b29d3ebc3ec2224
#
_entry.id   78ef71356c8f43ae8b29d3ebc3ec2224
#
_cell.length_a   1.000
_cell.length_b   1.000
_cell.length_c   1.000
_cell.angle_alpha   90.00
_cell.angle_beta   90.00
_cell.angle_gamma   90.00
#
_symmetry.space_group_name_H-M   'P 1'
#
loop_
_entity.id
_entity.type
_entity.pdbx_description
1 polymer ?
#
loop_
_entity_poly.entity_id
_entity_poly.type
_entity_poly.pdbx_seq_one_letter_code
_entity_poly.pdbx_strand_id
1 'polypeptide(L)'
;MQTTLNLVGEIPHQIGNFHKMIMLNLSHNSLTGPIPPTFVNLKQIESLDLSYNKLSGDIPSQLVELTFLSDFNVSFNNLSGRAPPRVAQFGTFDEYSYTRNRFLCGDPLPKCTDTGSPPPKPDSSIDNDEGNGLIDMGVFHVTFIVSYTVMLSTVAVVLYINPYWRRVWFYHAENAVTFCYYFVLDSILLRRFPCGNL
;
A
#
# COMPACT_ATOMS: atom_id res chain seq x y z
N MET A 1 3.44 9.56 19.51
CA MET A 1 2.04 9.18 19.69
C MET A 1 1.29 9.75 18.49
N GLN A 2 1.09 8.96 17.42
CA GLN A 2 0.31 9.41 16.26
C GLN A 2 -1.16 9.31 16.66
N THR A 3 -1.82 10.46 16.81
CA THR A 3 -3.27 10.51 16.89
C THR A 3 -3.82 10.28 15.49
N THR A 4 -4.12 9.04 15.16
CA THR A 4 -4.88 8.72 13.95
C THR A 4 -6.30 9.25 14.17
N LEU A 5 -6.63 10.35 13.51
CA LEU A 5 -8.03 10.82 13.40
C LEU A 5 -8.77 9.75 12.60
N ASN A 6 -9.63 8.99 13.27
CA ASN A 6 -10.48 8.01 12.60
C ASN A 6 -11.74 8.74 12.09
N LEU A 7 -11.74 9.13 10.83
CA LEU A 7 -12.89 9.76 10.19
C LEU A 7 -14.01 8.72 10.03
N VAL A 8 -15.23 9.13 10.35
CA VAL A 8 -16.45 8.30 10.25
C VAL A 8 -17.54 9.03 9.49
N GLY A 9 -18.48 8.29 8.93
CA GLY A 9 -19.59 8.84 8.15
C GLY A 9 -19.29 8.89 6.65
N GLU A 10 -20.13 9.59 5.91
CA GLU A 10 -20.00 9.69 4.45
C GLU A 10 -19.00 10.77 4.04
N ILE A 11 -18.40 10.58 2.86
CA ILE A 11 -17.53 11.60 2.26
C ILE A 11 -18.39 12.76 1.78
N PRO A 12 -18.18 13.99 2.29
CA PRO A 12 -18.99 15.14 1.89
C PRO A 12 -18.80 15.45 0.39
N HIS A 13 -19.91 15.58 -0.36
CA HIS A 13 -19.88 15.94 -1.77
C HIS A 13 -19.24 17.31 -2.06
N GLN A 14 -19.21 18.20 -1.05
CA GLN A 14 -18.55 19.51 -1.11
C GLN A 14 -17.04 19.43 -1.37
N ILE A 15 -16.42 18.28 -1.10
CA ILE A 15 -14.98 18.06 -1.44
C ILE A 15 -14.76 18.30 -2.94
N GLY A 16 -15.72 17.93 -3.79
CA GLY A 16 -15.66 18.19 -5.23
C GLY A 16 -15.54 19.68 -5.62
N ASN A 17 -15.79 20.61 -4.71
CA ASN A 17 -15.64 22.04 -4.97
C ASN A 17 -14.18 22.52 -4.89
N PHE A 18 -13.27 21.69 -4.42
CA PHE A 18 -11.83 22.03 -4.31
C PHE A 18 -11.08 21.76 -5.62
N HIS A 19 -11.43 22.47 -6.69
CA HIS A 19 -10.92 22.24 -8.06
C HIS A 19 -9.41 22.28 -8.21
N LYS A 20 -8.68 22.86 -7.27
CA LYS A 20 -7.21 22.97 -7.26
C LYS A 20 -6.54 21.90 -6.39
N MET A 21 -7.30 20.97 -5.87
CA MET A 21 -6.76 19.88 -5.05
C MET A 21 -5.88 18.97 -5.93
N ILE A 22 -4.66 18.74 -5.48
CA ILE A 22 -3.68 17.89 -6.16
C ILE A 22 -3.69 16.49 -5.57
N MET A 23 -3.86 16.36 -4.25
CA MET A 23 -3.82 15.08 -3.56
C MET A 23 -4.94 15.01 -2.52
N LEU A 24 -5.64 13.88 -2.50
CA LEU A 24 -6.62 13.55 -1.46
C LEU A 24 -6.33 12.14 -0.94
N ASN A 25 -5.84 12.07 0.29
CA ASN A 25 -5.66 10.81 1.00
C ASN A 25 -6.63 10.73 2.18
N LEU A 26 -7.59 9.82 2.09
CA LEU A 26 -8.58 9.48 3.12
C LEU A 26 -8.43 8.02 3.57
N SER A 27 -7.31 7.37 3.25
CA SER A 27 -7.08 5.96 3.57
C SER A 27 -7.05 5.69 5.09
N HIS A 28 -7.26 4.43 5.45
CA HIS A 28 -7.22 3.97 6.84
C HIS A 28 -8.15 4.73 7.78
N ASN A 29 -9.43 4.88 7.36
CA ASN A 29 -10.50 5.49 8.15
C ASN A 29 -11.72 4.55 8.30
N SER A 30 -12.82 5.03 8.82
CA SER A 30 -14.10 4.31 8.91
C SER A 30 -15.19 5.00 8.09
N LEU A 31 -14.83 5.53 6.92
CA LEU A 31 -15.75 6.21 6.03
C LEU A 31 -16.73 5.22 5.39
N THR A 32 -17.97 5.62 5.24
CA THR A 32 -19.10 4.84 4.71
C THR A 32 -19.76 5.54 3.53
N GLY A 33 -20.76 4.91 2.91
CA GLY A 33 -21.49 5.47 1.81
C GLY A 33 -20.73 5.47 0.49
N PRO A 34 -21.28 6.11 -0.55
CA PRO A 34 -20.71 6.09 -1.89
C PRO A 34 -19.55 7.07 -2.06
N ILE A 35 -18.70 6.81 -3.06
CA ILE A 35 -17.74 7.80 -3.56
C ILE A 35 -18.53 8.92 -4.23
N PRO A 36 -18.36 10.20 -3.82
CA PRO A 36 -19.15 11.28 -4.37
C PRO A 36 -18.90 11.48 -5.88
N PRO A 37 -19.95 11.48 -6.74
CA PRO A 37 -19.78 11.76 -8.16
C PRO A 37 -19.16 13.14 -8.44
N THR A 38 -19.26 14.08 -7.49
CA THR A 38 -18.67 15.41 -7.59
C THR A 38 -17.14 15.40 -7.63
N PHE A 39 -16.49 14.27 -7.33
CA PHE A 39 -15.05 14.13 -7.45
C PHE A 39 -14.56 14.31 -8.89
N VAL A 40 -15.43 14.13 -9.89
CA VAL A 40 -15.13 14.49 -11.29
C VAL A 40 -14.69 15.96 -11.46
N ASN A 41 -15.07 16.83 -10.54
CA ASN A 41 -14.72 18.25 -10.56
C ASN A 41 -13.30 18.55 -10.04
N LEU A 42 -12.62 17.58 -9.44
CA LEU A 42 -11.24 17.71 -8.95
C LEU A 42 -10.26 17.63 -10.14
N LYS A 43 -10.37 18.57 -11.07
CA LYS A 43 -9.66 18.51 -12.38
C LYS A 43 -8.14 18.52 -12.29
N GLN A 44 -7.54 18.90 -11.16
CA GLN A 44 -6.10 18.93 -10.95
C GLN A 44 -5.60 17.80 -10.02
N ILE A 45 -6.46 16.86 -9.66
CA ILE A 45 -6.07 15.79 -8.76
C ILE A 45 -5.12 14.82 -9.46
N GLU A 46 -4.00 14.54 -8.81
CA GLU A 46 -2.95 13.62 -9.24
C GLU A 46 -2.96 12.33 -8.43
N SER A 47 -3.35 12.40 -7.15
CA SER A 47 -3.42 11.22 -6.27
C SER A 47 -4.72 11.21 -5.47
N LEU A 48 -5.43 10.07 -5.53
CA LEU A 48 -6.67 9.81 -4.81
C LEU A 48 -6.60 8.46 -4.11
N ASP A 49 -6.38 8.46 -2.79
CA ASP A 49 -6.33 7.26 -1.96
C ASP A 49 -7.51 7.23 -0.99
N LEU A 50 -8.43 6.28 -1.22
CA LEU A 50 -9.62 6.00 -0.41
C LEU A 50 -9.55 4.61 0.23
N SER A 51 -8.41 3.93 0.18
CA SER A 51 -8.23 2.55 0.62
C SER A 51 -8.50 2.37 2.12
N TYR A 52 -8.76 1.12 2.53
CA TYR A 52 -8.99 0.77 3.93
C TYR A 52 -10.09 1.61 4.59
N ASN A 53 -11.29 1.55 4.01
CA ASN A 53 -12.51 2.19 4.50
C ASN A 53 -13.71 1.22 4.44
N LYS A 54 -14.91 1.73 4.61
CA LYS A 54 -16.18 0.98 4.50
C LYS A 54 -17.08 1.57 3.42
N LEU A 55 -16.46 2.16 2.37
CA LEU A 55 -17.19 2.75 1.26
C LEU A 55 -17.97 1.68 0.51
N SER A 56 -19.12 2.05 -0.04
CA SER A 56 -20.07 1.15 -0.71
C SER A 56 -20.64 1.79 -1.98
N GLY A 57 -21.39 1.02 -2.75
CA GLY A 57 -21.91 1.47 -4.03
C GLY A 57 -20.86 1.42 -5.14
N ASP A 58 -21.15 2.04 -6.27
CA ASP A 58 -20.33 1.97 -7.46
C ASP A 58 -19.25 3.03 -7.48
N ILE A 59 -18.15 2.75 -8.18
CA ILE A 59 -17.15 3.76 -8.52
C ILE A 59 -17.74 4.63 -9.64
N PRO A 60 -17.86 5.96 -9.45
CA PRO A 60 -18.41 6.83 -10.48
C PRO A 60 -17.61 6.73 -11.79
N SER A 61 -18.26 6.30 -12.87
CA SER A 61 -17.60 6.12 -14.18
C SER A 61 -17.02 7.40 -14.74
N GLN A 62 -17.56 8.55 -14.34
CA GLN A 62 -17.08 9.88 -14.73
C GLN A 62 -15.66 10.21 -14.22
N LEU A 63 -15.15 9.46 -13.22
CA LEU A 63 -13.78 9.66 -12.74
C LEU A 63 -12.72 9.44 -13.83
N VAL A 64 -13.04 8.73 -14.91
CA VAL A 64 -12.15 8.58 -16.07
C VAL A 64 -11.81 9.91 -16.76
N GLU A 65 -12.58 10.98 -16.50
CA GLU A 65 -12.32 12.32 -16.99
C GLU A 65 -11.18 13.05 -16.23
N LEU A 66 -10.69 12.47 -15.15
CA LEU A 66 -9.58 13.02 -14.36
C LEU A 66 -8.25 12.70 -15.04
N THR A 67 -7.86 13.52 -15.99
CA THR A 67 -6.72 13.28 -16.89
C THR A 67 -5.34 13.41 -16.21
N PHE A 68 -5.26 14.03 -15.05
CA PHE A 68 -4.02 14.16 -14.27
C PHE A 68 -3.86 13.06 -13.21
N LEU A 69 -4.88 12.23 -13.00
CA LEU A 69 -4.88 11.21 -11.95
C LEU A 69 -3.83 10.12 -12.26
N SER A 70 -2.72 10.14 -11.56
CA SER A 70 -1.60 9.20 -11.72
C SER A 70 -1.58 8.10 -10.67
N ASP A 71 -2.24 8.33 -9.53
CA ASP A 71 -2.35 7.37 -8.44
C ASP A 71 -3.81 7.28 -7.96
N PHE A 72 -4.36 6.06 -8.00
CA PHE A 72 -5.74 5.78 -7.62
C PHE A 72 -5.80 4.49 -6.82
N ASN A 73 -6.36 4.56 -5.61
CA ASN A 73 -6.49 3.40 -4.75
C ASN A 73 -7.82 3.42 -4.00
N VAL A 74 -8.65 2.42 -4.24
CA VAL A 74 -9.92 2.18 -3.54
C VAL A 74 -9.96 0.79 -2.89
N SER A 75 -8.82 0.12 -2.77
CA SER A 75 -8.73 -1.22 -2.20
C SER A 75 -9.26 -1.30 -0.76
N PHE A 76 -9.62 -2.49 -0.32
CA PHE A 76 -10.12 -2.74 1.04
C PHE A 76 -11.32 -1.86 1.42
N ASN A 77 -12.38 -1.94 0.59
CA ASN A 77 -13.68 -1.31 0.81
C ASN A 77 -14.81 -2.31 0.59
N ASN A 78 -16.05 -1.84 0.53
CA ASN A 78 -17.23 -2.63 0.21
C ASN A 78 -17.91 -2.13 -1.08
N LEU A 79 -17.09 -1.68 -2.05
CA LEU A 79 -17.58 -1.20 -3.34
C LEU A 79 -18.14 -2.34 -4.18
N SER A 80 -19.06 -2.00 -5.10
CA SER A 80 -19.80 -2.94 -5.94
C SER A 80 -19.85 -2.48 -7.39
N GLY A 81 -20.45 -3.31 -8.24
CA GLY A 81 -20.67 -2.98 -9.63
C GLY A 81 -19.44 -3.19 -10.51
N ARG A 82 -19.36 -2.45 -11.59
CA ARG A 82 -18.26 -2.59 -12.56
C ARG A 82 -17.19 -1.55 -12.31
N ALA A 83 -15.93 -1.98 -12.36
CA ALA A 83 -14.79 -1.07 -12.36
C ALA A 83 -14.89 -0.09 -13.55
N PRO A 84 -14.42 1.15 -13.41
CA PRO A 84 -14.41 2.11 -14.50
C PRO A 84 -13.66 1.58 -15.72
N PRO A 85 -14.09 1.93 -16.96
CA PRO A 85 -13.44 1.44 -18.16
C PRO A 85 -11.96 1.86 -18.20
N ARG A 86 -11.12 0.98 -18.75
CA ARG A 86 -9.66 1.20 -18.88
C ARG A 86 -9.34 2.18 -20.01
N VAL A 87 -9.79 3.42 -19.85
CA VAL A 87 -9.53 4.53 -20.78
C VAL A 87 -8.74 5.62 -20.08
N ALA A 88 -7.95 6.37 -20.82
CA ALA A 88 -7.06 7.42 -20.31
C ALA A 88 -6.23 6.89 -19.11
N GLN A 89 -6.17 7.61 -18.01
CA GLN A 89 -5.38 7.23 -16.83
C GLN A 89 -5.87 5.93 -16.17
N PHE A 90 -7.17 5.63 -16.26
CA PHE A 90 -7.71 4.37 -15.71
C PHE A 90 -7.20 3.12 -16.43
N GLY A 91 -6.57 3.26 -17.60
CA GLY A 91 -5.87 2.18 -18.27
C GLY A 91 -4.58 1.74 -17.59
N THR A 92 -4.00 2.57 -16.72
CA THR A 92 -2.74 2.31 -16.03
C THR A 92 -2.91 1.64 -14.66
N PHE A 93 -4.10 1.76 -14.04
CA PHE A 93 -4.36 1.17 -12.73
C PHE A 93 -4.57 -0.34 -12.85
N ASP A 94 -3.88 -1.09 -12.03
CA ASP A 94 -3.93 -2.54 -11.98
C ASP A 94 -5.01 -3.04 -10.98
N GLU A 95 -5.12 -4.36 -10.81
CA GLU A 95 -6.09 -4.95 -9.89
C GLU A 95 -5.84 -4.58 -8.43
N TYR A 96 -4.60 -4.24 -8.04
CA TYR A 96 -4.27 -3.86 -6.65
C TYR A 96 -4.99 -2.60 -6.22
N SER A 97 -5.23 -1.67 -7.14
CA SER A 97 -6.00 -0.43 -6.88
C SER A 97 -7.44 -0.70 -6.44
N TYR A 98 -7.99 -1.87 -6.79
CA TYR A 98 -9.39 -2.25 -6.56
C TYR A 98 -9.56 -3.43 -5.62
N THR A 99 -8.50 -4.14 -5.27
CA THR A 99 -8.55 -5.41 -4.54
C THR A 99 -9.34 -5.32 -3.24
N ARG A 100 -9.86 -6.47 -2.75
CA ARG A 100 -10.66 -6.52 -1.52
C ARG A 100 -11.96 -5.69 -1.55
N ASN A 101 -12.53 -5.49 -2.74
CA ASN A 101 -13.91 -5.06 -2.94
C ASN A 101 -14.70 -6.26 -3.49
N ARG A 102 -15.37 -6.98 -2.62
CA ARG A 102 -15.94 -8.30 -2.90
C ARG A 102 -16.97 -8.31 -4.05
N PHE A 103 -17.67 -7.20 -4.25
CA PHE A 103 -18.77 -7.08 -5.21
C PHE A 103 -18.38 -6.25 -6.44
N LEU A 104 -17.09 -5.88 -6.56
CA LEU A 104 -16.58 -5.16 -7.71
C LEU A 104 -16.06 -6.17 -8.74
N CYS A 105 -16.34 -5.91 -10.04
CA CYS A 105 -15.98 -6.79 -11.14
C CYS A 105 -15.62 -6.00 -12.41
N GLY A 106 -15.14 -6.67 -13.43
CA GLY A 106 -14.76 -6.04 -14.71
C GLY A 106 -13.31 -5.61 -14.74
N ASP A 107 -12.70 -5.56 -15.92
CA ASP A 107 -11.28 -5.32 -16.14
C ASP A 107 -10.76 -4.11 -15.33
N PRO A 108 -9.64 -4.25 -14.55
CA PRO A 108 -8.69 -5.37 -14.49
C PRO A 108 -9.10 -6.52 -13.53
N LEU A 109 -10.25 -6.42 -12.89
CA LEU A 109 -10.81 -7.46 -12.03
C LEU A 109 -11.48 -8.58 -12.84
N PRO A 110 -11.84 -9.73 -12.22
CA PRO A 110 -12.58 -10.79 -12.87
C PRO A 110 -13.87 -10.28 -13.53
N LYS A 111 -14.27 -10.96 -14.63
CA LYS A 111 -15.49 -10.61 -15.35
C LYS A 111 -16.72 -10.64 -14.46
N CYS A 112 -17.62 -9.68 -14.67
CA CYS A 112 -18.92 -9.67 -14.03
C CYS A 112 -19.72 -10.90 -14.49
N THR A 113 -20.24 -11.68 -13.56
CA THR A 113 -21.21 -12.75 -13.85
C THR A 113 -22.59 -12.14 -13.90
N ASP A 114 -23.36 -12.43 -14.97
CA ASP A 114 -24.72 -11.88 -15.20
C ASP A 114 -25.77 -12.38 -14.20
N THR A 115 -25.39 -13.27 -13.30
CA THR A 115 -26.24 -13.73 -12.20
C THR A 115 -25.89 -12.94 -10.94
N GLY A 116 -26.82 -12.11 -10.48
CA GLY A 116 -26.74 -11.33 -9.24
C GLY A 116 -26.67 -12.18 -7.95
N SER A 117 -25.89 -13.23 -7.97
CA SER A 117 -25.56 -14.05 -6.82
C SER A 117 -24.14 -13.73 -6.33
N PRO A 118 -23.93 -13.62 -5.02
CA PRO A 118 -22.59 -13.48 -4.46
C PRO A 118 -21.72 -14.65 -4.92
N PRO A 119 -20.45 -14.45 -5.24
CA PRO A 119 -19.54 -15.52 -5.61
C PRO A 119 -19.57 -16.60 -4.52
N PRO A 120 -19.56 -17.91 -4.89
CA PRO A 120 -19.55 -18.99 -3.93
C PRO A 120 -18.37 -18.84 -2.98
N LYS A 121 -18.58 -19.15 -1.70
CA LYS A 121 -17.50 -19.23 -0.72
C LYS A 121 -16.39 -20.11 -1.31
N PRO A 122 -15.11 -19.74 -1.16
CA PRO A 122 -14.05 -20.65 -1.49
C PRO A 122 -14.15 -21.86 -0.54
N ASP A 123 -14.67 -22.98 -1.05
CA ASP A 123 -14.47 -24.27 -0.43
C ASP A 123 -12.98 -24.54 -0.40
N SER A 124 -12.51 -24.89 0.79
CA SER A 124 -11.14 -25.35 1.02
C SER A 124 -10.93 -26.71 0.35
N SER A 125 -10.73 -26.70 -0.95
CA SER A 125 -10.13 -27.79 -1.68
C SER A 125 -8.76 -27.33 -2.15
N ILE A 126 -7.77 -27.98 -1.61
CA ILE A 126 -6.38 -27.91 -2.01
C ILE A 126 -6.31 -28.50 -3.41
N ASP A 127 -6.41 -27.66 -4.43
CA ASP A 127 -5.99 -28.00 -5.77
C ASP A 127 -4.74 -27.19 -6.08
N ASN A 128 -3.63 -27.96 -6.22
CA ASN A 128 -2.37 -27.48 -6.74
C ASN A 128 -2.58 -27.06 -8.19
N ASP A 129 -2.88 -25.78 -8.42
CA ASP A 129 -2.80 -25.19 -9.73
C ASP A 129 -1.67 -24.14 -9.71
N GLU A 130 -0.62 -24.46 -10.46
CA GLU A 130 0.56 -23.63 -10.68
C GLU A 130 0.13 -22.38 -11.46
N GLY A 131 -0.42 -21.40 -10.75
CA GLY A 131 -0.72 -20.08 -11.29
C GLY A 131 0.47 -19.15 -11.14
N ASN A 132 1.15 -18.86 -12.25
CA ASN A 132 2.20 -17.86 -12.45
C ASN A 132 2.07 -16.60 -11.59
N GLY A 133 2.46 -16.70 -10.33
CA GLY A 133 2.94 -15.54 -9.57
C GLY A 133 4.32 -15.17 -10.10
N LEU A 134 4.49 -13.97 -10.63
CA LEU A 134 5.72 -13.43 -11.23
C LEU A 134 6.96 -13.50 -10.30
N ILE A 135 6.83 -14.00 -9.09
CA ILE A 135 7.95 -14.27 -8.17
C ILE A 135 7.66 -15.59 -7.45
N ASP A 136 8.29 -16.66 -7.90
CA ASP A 136 8.40 -17.89 -7.10
C ASP A 136 9.16 -17.56 -5.82
N MET A 137 8.48 -17.62 -4.68
CA MET A 137 9.05 -17.29 -3.37
C MET A 137 10.26 -18.17 -3.06
N GLY A 138 10.31 -19.39 -3.58
CA GLY A 138 11.47 -20.28 -3.47
C GLY A 138 12.67 -19.74 -4.25
N VAL A 139 12.46 -19.35 -5.50
CA VAL A 139 13.50 -18.74 -6.36
C VAL A 139 13.93 -17.39 -5.77
N PHE A 140 12.99 -16.59 -5.26
CA PHE A 140 13.32 -15.32 -4.62
C PHE A 140 14.23 -15.51 -3.40
N HIS A 141 13.92 -16.43 -2.50
CA HIS A 141 14.75 -16.70 -1.33
C HIS A 141 16.13 -17.24 -1.72
N VAL A 142 16.21 -18.15 -2.68
CA VAL A 142 17.49 -18.69 -3.14
C VAL A 142 18.35 -17.60 -3.78
N THR A 143 17.79 -16.79 -4.68
CA THR A 143 18.52 -15.68 -5.33
C THR A 143 18.96 -14.62 -4.34
N PHE A 144 18.12 -14.30 -3.36
CA PHE A 144 18.46 -13.35 -2.29
C PHE A 144 19.63 -13.85 -1.44
N ILE A 145 19.56 -15.12 -0.98
CA ILE A 145 20.63 -15.74 -0.18
C ILE A 145 21.94 -15.78 -0.97
N VAL A 146 21.90 -16.21 -2.25
CA VAL A 146 23.09 -16.27 -3.11
C VAL A 146 23.69 -14.87 -3.31
N SER A 147 22.89 -13.88 -3.63
CA SER A 147 23.35 -12.49 -3.78
C SER A 147 23.98 -11.96 -2.50
N TYR A 148 23.34 -12.20 -1.36
CA TYR A 148 23.82 -11.74 -0.08
C TYR A 148 25.15 -12.41 0.32
N THR A 149 25.30 -13.72 0.10
CA THR A 149 26.55 -14.44 0.37
C THR A 149 27.68 -13.99 -0.54
N VAL A 150 27.41 -13.73 -1.82
CA VAL A 150 28.41 -13.18 -2.75
C VAL A 150 28.84 -11.78 -2.30
N MET A 151 27.91 -10.92 -1.91
CA MET A 151 28.22 -9.59 -1.40
C MET A 151 29.08 -9.64 -0.12
N LEU A 152 28.73 -10.50 0.84
CA LEU A 152 29.51 -10.67 2.08
C LEU A 152 30.91 -11.21 1.78
N SER A 153 31.05 -12.17 0.88
CA SER A 153 32.35 -12.73 0.51
C SER A 153 33.24 -11.71 -0.18
N THR A 154 32.69 -10.88 -1.06
CA THR A 154 33.46 -9.79 -1.71
C THR A 154 33.92 -8.74 -0.69
N VAL A 155 33.07 -8.35 0.25
CA VAL A 155 33.45 -7.43 1.33
C VAL A 155 34.57 -8.06 2.19
N ALA A 156 34.43 -9.34 2.55
CA ALA A 156 35.46 -10.04 3.35
C ALA A 156 36.79 -10.10 2.63
N VAL A 157 36.80 -10.39 1.33
CA VAL A 157 38.01 -10.41 0.51
C VAL A 157 38.65 -9.03 0.42
N VAL A 158 37.86 -7.96 0.21
CA VAL A 158 38.37 -6.59 0.16
C VAL A 158 39.02 -6.20 1.50
N LEU A 159 38.37 -6.53 2.61
CA LEU A 159 38.89 -6.23 3.95
C LEU A 159 40.13 -7.06 4.30
N TYR A 160 40.23 -8.27 3.74
CA TYR A 160 41.41 -9.12 3.91
C TYR A 160 42.62 -8.59 3.13
N ILE A 161 42.43 -8.16 1.89
CA ILE A 161 43.52 -7.70 1.01
C ILE A 161 43.96 -6.28 1.39
N ASN A 162 43.06 -5.42 1.79
CA ASN A 162 43.35 -4.01 2.02
C ASN A 162 43.32 -3.64 3.52
N PRO A 163 44.49 -3.52 4.19
CA PRO A 163 44.54 -3.21 5.60
C PRO A 163 44.04 -1.80 5.96
N TYR A 164 44.02 -0.86 4.99
CA TYR A 164 43.49 0.47 5.20
C TYR A 164 41.96 0.42 5.37
N TRP A 165 41.25 -0.21 4.43
CA TRP A 165 39.79 -0.37 4.49
C TRP A 165 39.36 -1.18 5.71
N ARG A 166 40.15 -2.16 6.13
CA ARG A 166 39.90 -2.92 7.36
C ARG A 166 39.87 -2.04 8.60
N ARG A 167 40.86 -1.13 8.76
CA ARG A 167 40.88 -0.20 9.90
C ARG A 167 39.69 0.77 9.89
N VAL A 168 39.38 1.34 8.74
CA VAL A 168 38.26 2.27 8.59
C VAL A 168 36.93 1.56 8.89
N TRP A 169 36.77 0.32 8.41
CA TRP A 169 35.56 -0.45 8.61
C TRP A 169 35.33 -0.81 10.08
N PHE A 170 36.36 -1.29 10.79
CA PHE A 170 36.27 -1.59 12.22
C PHE A 170 35.97 -0.34 13.04
N TYR A 171 36.56 0.80 12.70
CA TYR A 171 36.26 2.06 13.37
C TYR A 171 34.78 2.46 13.25
N HIS A 172 34.21 2.34 12.07
CA HIS A 172 32.78 2.64 11.87
C HIS A 172 31.87 1.58 12.50
N ALA A 173 32.26 0.32 12.49
CA ALA A 173 31.52 -0.76 13.11
C ALA A 173 31.46 -0.59 14.65
N GLU A 174 32.58 -0.26 15.31
CA GLU A 174 32.61 0.02 16.73
C GLU A 174 31.74 1.23 17.11
N ASN A 175 31.79 2.30 16.31
CA ASN A 175 30.92 3.47 16.51
C ASN A 175 29.45 3.14 16.35
N ALA A 176 29.08 2.33 15.34
CA ALA A 176 27.70 1.92 15.13
C ALA A 176 27.18 1.03 16.29
N VAL A 177 27.98 0.08 16.75
CA VAL A 177 27.62 -0.77 17.90
C VAL A 177 27.45 0.08 19.16
N THR A 178 28.35 1.01 19.40
CA THR A 178 28.29 1.92 20.55
C THR A 178 27.02 2.80 20.48
N PHE A 179 26.71 3.33 19.30
CA PHE A 179 25.48 4.11 19.09
C PHE A 179 24.22 3.27 19.33
N CYS A 180 24.15 2.05 18.77
CA CYS A 180 23.03 1.13 19.01
C CYS A 180 22.90 0.77 20.50
N TYR A 181 24.02 0.53 21.19
CA TYR A 181 24.02 0.22 22.60
C TYR A 181 23.42 1.37 23.44
N TYR A 182 23.86 2.60 23.21
CA TYR A 182 23.32 3.77 23.91
C TYR A 182 21.87 4.04 23.54
N PHE A 183 21.48 3.84 22.28
CA PHE A 183 20.09 3.97 21.85
C PHE A 183 19.16 2.96 22.54
N VAL A 184 19.60 1.72 22.68
CA VAL A 184 18.84 0.68 23.40
C VAL A 184 18.76 1.00 24.88
N LEU A 185 19.87 1.43 25.50
CA LEU A 185 19.88 1.83 26.91
C LEU A 185 18.95 3.01 27.17
N ASP A 186 18.97 4.03 26.34
CA ASP A 186 18.10 5.20 26.45
C ASP A 186 16.61 4.80 26.30
N SER A 187 16.32 3.92 25.34
CA SER A 187 14.98 3.36 25.15
C SER A 187 14.50 2.53 26.36
N ILE A 188 15.39 1.82 27.04
CA ILE A 188 15.07 1.05 28.24
C ILE A 188 14.89 1.97 29.45
N LEU A 189 15.75 2.99 29.60
CA LEU A 189 15.67 3.96 30.70
C LEU A 189 14.42 4.83 30.61
N LEU A 190 14.04 5.30 29.41
CA LEU A 190 12.81 6.06 29.20
C LEU A 190 11.52 5.24 29.49
N ARG A 191 11.58 3.91 29.34
CA ARG A 191 10.47 3.02 29.74
C ARG A 191 10.39 2.78 31.24
N ARG A 192 11.44 3.04 32.02
CA ARG A 192 11.48 2.76 33.46
C ARG A 192 11.01 3.93 34.35
N PHE A 193 10.87 5.12 33.79
CA PHE A 193 10.32 6.26 34.52
C PHE A 193 9.07 6.80 33.81
N PRO A 194 7.86 6.28 34.11
CA PRO A 194 6.66 7.01 33.80
C PRO A 194 6.68 8.26 34.68
N CYS A 195 6.66 9.45 34.08
CA CYS A 195 6.47 10.70 34.80
C CYS A 195 5.21 10.57 35.68
N GLY A 196 5.43 10.40 36.97
CA GLY A 196 4.41 10.54 37.99
C GLY A 196 4.01 12.01 38.07
N ASN A 197 2.71 12.22 38.13
CA ASN A 197 2.01 13.47 38.32
C ASN A 197 2.63 14.33 39.45
N LEU A 198 2.79 15.61 39.14
CA LEU A 198 2.67 16.72 40.06
C LEU A 198 1.70 17.74 39.44
#